data_dc0bcb6a788e27bc07f56edfbc1e87b0
#
_entry.id   dc0bcb6a788e27bc07f56edfbc1e87b0
#
_cell.length_a   1.000
_cell.length_b   1.000
_cell.length_c   1.000
_cell.angle_alpha   90.00
_cell.angle_beta   90.00
_cell.angle_gamma   90.00
#
_symmetry.space_group_name_H-M   'P 1'
#
loop_
_entity.id
_entity.type
_entity.pdbx_description
1 polymer ?
#
loop_
_entity_poly.entity_id
_entity_poly.type
_entity_poly.pdbx_seq_one_letter_code
_entity_poly.pdbx_strand_id
1 'polypeptide(L)'
;MKKRALGMALALAFAWGTAAPVFAAPPQVQAQRPVQVQEKQATKTLTGVRFGTSEEHERVVLDLTTLPAYEVRTENDGQRIVLFLAGAKSQVVQPEISGSMVESVRVSAVPQGIKIVLDLAAPASYEVKTLANPARLFVDVQREYETVSEEEPAPGLKLSTLKRLDARGRLTGWVLEADPRRYRAVPALAKGMVPGRATVSAIADMTKAAAAINASYFAPSGDILGLLKMDGTVVGTTYFRRSAVGFAADGRAFFGPIDYSGTVTLGRQSLPVGGVDAERGEDSLVIYNRYYGPTTRTNEYGQEYVVKGGRVAAICPADSTIPKDGLVISVHGKAQEAFAPVKVGDAARVTEEIGEPWANLPTVIGAGPMLVKDGAVYVTAEEEEFPPDIARGRAPRTAFGVTADGRYLLAVVDGRQSHSIGCTLQEMAEFMMQFGAVQAINFDGGGSSALVVAGELENSPSDGEERAVGSALVLLPR
;
A
#
# COMPACT_ATOMS: atom_id res chain seq x y z
N MET A 1 43.31 59.29 4.69
CA MET A 1 42.06 60.10 4.57
C MET A 1 40.84 59.19 4.45
N LYS A 2 40.00 59.22 5.45
CA LYS A 2 38.55 59.27 5.50
C LYS A 2 37.81 58.21 4.63
N LYS A 3 36.86 57.41 5.06
CA LYS A 3 35.85 57.50 6.15
C LYS A 3 35.31 56.09 6.47
N ARG A 4 35.01 55.82 7.73
CA ARG A 4 34.21 54.71 8.24
C ARG A 4 32.75 54.90 7.81
N ALA A 5 32.10 53.81 7.41
CA ALA A 5 30.64 53.70 7.47
C ALA A 5 30.26 52.41 8.18
N LEU A 6 29.58 52.59 9.29
CA LEU A 6 29.03 51.57 10.19
C LEU A 6 27.73 51.05 9.55
N GLY A 7 27.63 49.77 9.24
CA GLY A 7 26.41 49.14 8.78
C GLY A 7 25.96 48.14 9.84
N MET A 8 24.83 48.46 10.46
CA MET A 8 24.15 47.65 11.50
C MET A 8 23.64 46.37 10.88
N ALA A 9 24.13 45.22 11.31
CA ALA A 9 23.59 43.91 10.97
C ALA A 9 22.36 43.62 11.84
N LEU A 10 21.20 43.58 11.24
CA LEU A 10 19.97 43.16 11.87
C LEU A 10 19.94 41.63 11.83
N ALA A 11 20.18 40.98 12.95
CA ALA A 11 20.05 39.54 13.09
C ALA A 11 18.57 39.19 13.19
N LEU A 12 17.99 38.67 12.12
CA LEU A 12 16.70 38.00 12.11
C LEU A 12 16.92 36.57 12.62
N ALA A 13 16.58 36.34 13.89
CA ALA A 13 16.49 34.99 14.45
C ALA A 13 15.23 34.31 13.88
N PHE A 14 15.42 33.42 12.94
CA PHE A 14 14.39 32.47 12.56
C PHE A 14 14.31 31.40 13.65
N ALA A 15 13.30 31.50 14.51
CA ALA A 15 12.92 30.40 15.37
C ALA A 15 12.27 29.32 14.48
N TRP A 16 12.98 28.23 14.29
CA TRP A 16 12.40 26.99 13.76
C TRP A 16 11.53 26.39 14.86
N GLY A 17 10.23 26.69 14.81
CA GLY A 17 9.26 25.93 15.54
C GLY A 17 9.15 24.56 14.92
N THR A 18 9.63 23.54 15.63
CA THR A 18 9.30 22.16 15.34
C THR A 18 7.80 21.98 15.60
N ALA A 19 6.98 22.10 14.57
CA ALA A 19 5.59 21.68 14.64
C ALA A 19 5.60 20.14 14.64
N ALA A 20 5.42 19.56 15.81
CA ALA A 20 4.98 18.17 15.93
C ALA A 20 3.64 18.04 15.17
N PRO A 21 3.39 16.94 14.43
CA PRO A 21 2.10 16.73 13.82
C PRO A 21 1.06 16.66 14.94
N VAL A 22 0.20 17.69 14.99
CA VAL A 22 -0.99 17.67 15.84
C VAL A 22 -1.94 16.71 15.15
N PHE A 23 -2.02 15.48 15.65
CA PHE A 23 -3.15 14.62 15.33
C PHE A 23 -4.41 15.37 15.72
N ALA A 24 -5.24 15.72 14.75
CA ALA A 24 -6.51 16.34 15.01
C ALA A 24 -7.35 15.35 15.84
N ALA A 25 -7.62 15.69 17.08
CA ALA A 25 -8.60 14.99 17.86
C ALA A 25 -9.93 15.00 17.08
N PRO A 26 -10.75 13.93 17.16
CA PRO A 26 -12.04 13.90 16.48
C PRO A 26 -12.80 15.17 16.83
N PRO A 27 -13.51 15.80 15.88
CA PRO A 27 -14.14 17.09 16.08
C PRO A 27 -15.06 17.00 17.30
N GLN A 28 -14.76 17.81 18.32
CA GLN A 28 -15.67 17.95 19.46
C GLN A 28 -16.91 18.65 18.95
N VAL A 29 -18.01 17.92 18.92
CA VAL A 29 -19.32 18.45 18.55
C VAL A 29 -19.74 19.46 19.64
N GLN A 30 -19.76 20.74 19.29
CA GLN A 30 -20.31 21.76 20.17
C GLN A 30 -21.82 21.56 20.27
N ALA A 31 -22.30 21.20 21.44
CA ALA A 31 -23.71 21.16 21.73
C ALA A 31 -24.31 22.60 21.62
N GLN A 32 -25.11 22.81 20.59
CA GLN A 32 -25.85 24.08 20.46
C GLN A 32 -26.92 24.16 21.54
N ARG A 33 -26.97 25.32 22.22
CA ARG A 33 -28.00 25.60 23.27
C ARG A 33 -29.40 25.64 22.66
N PRO A 34 -30.43 25.12 23.34
CA PRO A 34 -31.81 25.15 22.85
C PRO A 34 -32.30 26.57 22.64
N VAL A 35 -32.87 26.86 21.49
CA VAL A 35 -33.55 28.13 21.20
C VAL A 35 -34.97 28.02 21.72
N GLN A 36 -35.32 28.82 22.77
CA GLN A 36 -36.69 28.93 23.25
C GLN A 36 -37.52 29.81 22.31
N VAL A 37 -38.48 29.25 21.62
CA VAL A 37 -39.49 29.99 20.84
C VAL A 37 -40.80 29.97 21.64
N GLN A 38 -41.38 31.18 21.91
CA GLN A 38 -42.68 31.33 22.59
C GLN A 38 -43.85 30.79 21.75
N GLU A 39 -44.73 30.03 22.41
CA GLU A 39 -45.81 29.25 21.83
C GLU A 39 -47.11 30.02 21.53
N LYS A 40 -47.67 29.76 20.34
CA LYS A 40 -49.13 29.63 20.11
C LYS A 40 -49.43 28.17 19.89
N GLN A 41 -50.49 27.63 20.51
CA GLN A 41 -50.86 26.19 20.46
C GLN A 41 -51.28 25.72 19.07
N ALA A 42 -50.36 25.67 18.13
CA ALA A 42 -50.52 24.91 16.89
C ALA A 42 -49.93 23.50 17.07
N THR A 43 -50.62 22.49 16.59
CA THR A 43 -50.13 21.09 16.66
C THR A 43 -48.83 21.01 15.90
N LYS A 44 -47.74 20.71 16.59
CA LYS A 44 -46.40 20.58 16.00
C LYS A 44 -46.34 19.22 15.30
N THR A 45 -46.34 19.18 13.97
CA THR A 45 -46.37 17.91 13.21
C THR A 45 -45.25 17.87 12.19
N LEU A 46 -44.49 16.79 12.19
CA LEU A 46 -43.58 16.43 11.11
C LEU A 46 -44.40 15.87 9.94
N THR A 47 -44.44 16.60 8.84
CA THR A 47 -45.24 16.29 7.63
C THR A 47 -44.44 15.62 6.51
N GLY A 48 -43.12 15.80 6.53
CA GLY A 48 -42.24 15.20 5.50
C GLY A 48 -40.79 15.16 5.94
N VAL A 49 -40.05 14.20 5.40
CA VAL A 49 -38.59 14.14 5.44
C VAL A 49 -38.08 14.08 4.02
N ARG A 50 -37.22 15.01 3.68
CA ARG A 50 -36.61 15.08 2.35
C ARG A 50 -35.10 14.98 2.46
N PHE A 51 -34.47 14.45 1.43
CA PHE A 51 -33.03 14.28 1.32
C PHE A 51 -32.51 14.94 0.06
N GLY A 52 -31.33 15.54 0.15
CA GLY A 52 -30.62 16.11 -0.99
C GLY A 52 -29.12 16.07 -0.76
N THR A 53 -28.37 16.02 -1.85
CA THR A 53 -26.90 15.99 -1.84
C THR A 53 -26.34 17.19 -2.57
N SER A 54 -25.23 17.72 -2.07
CA SER A 54 -24.36 18.70 -2.74
C SER A 54 -22.92 18.18 -2.74
N GLU A 55 -21.99 18.96 -3.28
CA GLU A 55 -20.55 18.61 -3.21
C GLU A 55 -20.04 18.65 -1.76
N GLU A 56 -20.55 19.54 -0.92
CA GLU A 56 -20.04 19.82 0.42
C GLU A 56 -20.78 19.06 1.54
N HIS A 57 -22.07 18.76 1.36
CA HIS A 57 -22.87 18.14 2.41
C HIS A 57 -24.06 17.34 1.88
N GLU A 58 -24.55 16.43 2.71
CA GLU A 58 -25.82 15.76 2.57
C GLU A 58 -26.83 16.43 3.52
N ARG A 59 -27.98 16.83 2.99
CA ARG A 59 -29.00 17.57 3.72
C ARG A 59 -30.25 16.74 3.98
N VAL A 60 -30.59 16.57 5.25
CA VAL A 60 -31.89 16.03 5.68
C VAL A 60 -32.77 17.19 6.09
N VAL A 61 -33.93 17.34 5.42
CA VAL A 61 -34.91 18.40 5.69
C VAL A 61 -36.12 17.79 6.37
N LEU A 62 -36.50 18.34 7.52
CA LEU A 62 -37.70 18.01 8.28
C LEU A 62 -38.73 19.09 8.01
N ASP A 63 -39.79 18.79 7.25
CA ASP A 63 -40.90 19.71 7.01
C ASP A 63 -41.87 19.64 8.19
N LEU A 64 -42.19 20.78 8.73
CA LEU A 64 -42.96 20.92 10.00
C LEU A 64 -44.12 21.85 9.79
N THR A 65 -45.20 21.65 10.51
CA THR A 65 -46.30 22.62 10.58
C THR A 65 -45.90 23.89 11.35
N THR A 66 -45.11 23.74 12.41
CA THR A 66 -44.51 24.79 13.22
C THR A 66 -43.19 24.29 13.80
N LEU A 67 -42.23 25.19 14.04
CA LEU A 67 -40.95 24.83 14.67
C LEU A 67 -41.16 24.43 16.13
N PRO A 68 -40.81 23.20 16.55
CA PRO A 68 -40.80 22.81 17.96
C PRO A 68 -39.50 23.26 18.65
N ALA A 69 -39.46 23.23 19.96
CA ALA A 69 -38.19 23.17 20.69
C ALA A 69 -37.53 21.82 20.32
N TYR A 70 -36.20 21.86 20.12
CA TYR A 70 -35.46 20.67 19.77
C TYR A 70 -34.14 20.57 20.50
N GLU A 71 -33.68 19.34 20.67
CA GLU A 71 -32.36 19.01 21.17
C GLU A 71 -31.64 18.15 20.13
N VAL A 72 -30.32 18.34 20.02
CA VAL A 72 -29.48 17.55 19.12
C VAL A 72 -28.30 17.00 19.91
N ARG A 73 -27.99 15.72 19.71
CA ARG A 73 -26.83 15.08 20.29
C ARG A 73 -26.26 14.03 19.33
N THR A 74 -25.02 13.65 19.55
CA THR A 74 -24.42 12.49 18.88
C THR A 74 -24.40 11.28 19.79
N GLU A 75 -24.57 10.10 19.24
CA GLU A 75 -24.47 8.78 19.89
C GLU A 75 -23.53 7.88 19.06
N ASN A 76 -23.09 6.77 19.63
CA ASN A 76 -22.26 5.77 18.96
C ASN A 76 -20.99 6.36 18.32
N ASP A 77 -20.18 7.03 19.17
CA ASP A 77 -18.91 7.67 18.77
C ASP A 77 -19.02 8.60 17.55
N GLY A 78 -20.14 9.32 17.45
CA GLY A 78 -20.40 10.26 16.37
C GLY A 78 -21.04 9.66 15.11
N GLN A 79 -21.29 8.36 15.05
CA GLN A 79 -21.95 7.70 13.92
C GLN A 79 -23.48 7.84 13.93
N ARG A 80 -24.05 8.56 14.93
CA ARG A 80 -25.47 8.88 14.97
C ARG A 80 -25.69 10.31 15.38
N ILE A 81 -26.56 11.00 14.62
CA ILE A 81 -27.11 12.29 15.01
C ILE A 81 -28.53 12.04 15.47
N VAL A 82 -28.83 12.42 16.70
CA VAL A 82 -30.13 12.21 17.31
C VAL A 82 -30.77 13.55 17.58
N LEU A 83 -31.94 13.77 16.96
CA LEU A 83 -32.78 14.95 17.23
C LEU A 83 -34.00 14.52 18.06
N PHE A 84 -34.29 15.31 19.09
CA PHE A 84 -35.53 15.21 19.83
C PHE A 84 -36.36 16.46 19.56
N LEU A 85 -37.61 16.30 19.08
CA LEU A 85 -38.54 17.42 18.82
C LEU A 85 -39.66 17.38 19.85
N ALA A 86 -39.63 18.33 20.77
CA ALA A 86 -40.51 18.38 21.95
C ALA A 86 -41.97 18.70 21.55
N GLY A 87 -42.92 17.89 22.01
CA GLY A 87 -44.33 18.04 21.76
C GLY A 87 -44.77 17.81 20.30
N ALA A 88 -43.87 17.34 19.43
CA ALA A 88 -44.19 17.07 18.04
C ALA A 88 -44.80 15.67 17.86
N LYS A 89 -45.64 15.53 16.79
CA LYS A 89 -46.13 14.26 16.28
C LYS A 89 -45.56 14.02 14.86
N SER A 90 -45.55 12.78 14.41
CA SER A 90 -45.11 12.44 13.03
C SER A 90 -46.26 11.88 12.21
N GLN A 91 -46.37 12.33 10.96
CA GLN A 91 -47.15 11.71 9.89
C GLN A 91 -46.27 10.87 8.95
N VAL A 92 -44.95 10.98 9.13
CA VAL A 92 -43.98 10.24 8.32
C VAL A 92 -43.74 8.86 8.96
N VAL A 93 -43.84 7.80 8.18
CA VAL A 93 -43.65 6.43 8.64
C VAL A 93 -42.16 6.08 8.64
N GLN A 94 -41.54 6.02 7.48
CA GLN A 94 -40.10 5.74 7.32
C GLN A 94 -39.62 6.41 6.03
N PRO A 95 -38.72 7.38 6.09
CA PRO A 95 -38.19 8.00 4.89
C PRO A 95 -37.17 7.06 4.21
N GLU A 96 -37.27 6.93 2.90
CA GLU A 96 -36.24 6.29 2.10
C GLU A 96 -35.13 7.31 1.82
N ILE A 97 -33.92 7.01 2.27
CA ILE A 97 -32.75 7.86 2.12
C ILE A 97 -31.58 6.96 1.70
N SER A 98 -30.86 7.40 0.71
CA SER A 98 -29.65 6.73 0.22
C SER A 98 -28.59 7.81 -0.04
N GLY A 99 -27.76 8.06 0.96
CA GLY A 99 -26.62 8.96 0.89
C GLY A 99 -25.30 8.23 1.05
N SER A 100 -24.20 8.92 0.80
CA SER A 100 -22.86 8.40 1.06
C SER A 100 -22.45 8.56 2.53
N MET A 101 -22.97 9.60 3.20
CA MET A 101 -22.74 9.89 4.62
C MET A 101 -23.95 9.51 5.48
N VAL A 102 -25.15 9.88 5.06
CA VAL A 102 -26.40 9.54 5.77
C VAL A 102 -26.93 8.23 5.19
N GLU A 103 -26.75 7.13 5.91
CA GLU A 103 -27.20 5.81 5.49
C GLU A 103 -28.69 5.60 5.69
N SER A 104 -29.23 6.14 6.79
CA SER A 104 -30.65 6.03 7.09
C SER A 104 -31.15 7.18 7.97
N VAL A 105 -32.46 7.48 7.88
CA VAL A 105 -33.15 8.36 8.82
C VAL A 105 -34.33 7.59 9.40
N ARG A 106 -34.39 7.52 10.73
CA ARG A 106 -35.44 6.82 11.46
C ARG A 106 -36.26 7.81 12.29
N VAL A 107 -37.57 7.73 12.21
CA VAL A 107 -38.51 8.54 12.99
C VAL A 107 -39.29 7.64 13.92
N SER A 108 -39.31 7.99 15.23
CA SER A 108 -40.03 7.25 16.25
C SER A 108 -40.77 8.16 17.20
N ALA A 109 -41.99 7.78 17.59
CA ALA A 109 -42.72 8.45 18.64
C ALA A 109 -42.14 8.12 20.03
N VAL A 110 -42.03 9.13 20.90
CA VAL A 110 -41.57 8.98 22.27
C VAL A 110 -42.52 9.76 23.19
N PRO A 111 -42.56 9.52 24.53
CA PRO A 111 -43.59 10.04 25.40
C PRO A 111 -43.81 11.58 25.37
N GLN A 112 -42.75 12.35 25.03
CA GLN A 112 -42.81 13.81 25.05
C GLN A 112 -42.58 14.46 23.68
N GLY A 113 -42.69 13.69 22.56
CA GLY A 113 -42.46 14.22 21.23
C GLY A 113 -42.09 13.13 20.22
N ILE A 114 -41.15 13.45 19.34
CA ILE A 114 -40.58 12.49 18.37
C ILE A 114 -39.04 12.51 18.46
N LYS A 115 -38.47 11.33 18.28
CA LYS A 115 -37.03 11.11 18.13
C LYS A 115 -36.74 10.83 16.67
N ILE A 116 -35.78 11.54 16.09
CA ILE A 116 -35.27 11.34 14.74
C ILE A 116 -33.81 10.96 14.85
N VAL A 117 -33.40 9.88 14.21
CA VAL A 117 -32.03 9.38 14.22
C VAL A 117 -31.53 9.33 12.78
N LEU A 118 -30.43 10.02 12.54
CA LEU A 118 -29.65 9.87 11.32
C LEU A 118 -28.50 8.88 11.63
N ASP A 119 -28.47 7.75 10.97
CA ASP A 119 -27.34 6.83 11.03
C ASP A 119 -26.36 7.23 9.95
N LEU A 120 -25.07 7.35 10.30
CA LEU A 120 -24.02 7.83 9.44
C LEU A 120 -23.04 6.70 9.08
N ALA A 121 -22.50 6.71 7.88
CA ALA A 121 -21.45 5.79 7.42
C ALA A 121 -20.16 5.93 8.25
N ALA A 122 -19.90 7.13 8.77
CA ALA A 122 -18.79 7.44 9.66
C ALA A 122 -19.12 8.69 10.50
N PRO A 123 -18.38 8.96 11.60
CA PRO A 123 -18.48 10.22 12.33
C PRO A 123 -18.25 11.39 11.38
N ALA A 124 -19.14 12.39 11.43
CA ALA A 124 -19.08 13.56 10.58
C ALA A 124 -19.45 14.83 11.32
N SER A 125 -18.88 15.96 10.88
CA SER A 125 -19.34 17.28 11.31
C SER A 125 -20.72 17.55 10.72
N TYR A 126 -21.57 18.24 11.47
CA TYR A 126 -22.91 18.62 11.01
C TYR A 126 -23.31 19.99 11.53
N GLU A 127 -24.23 20.62 10.81
CA GLU A 127 -24.86 21.87 11.19
C GLU A 127 -26.37 21.70 11.17
N VAL A 128 -27.04 22.26 12.19
CA VAL A 128 -28.50 22.25 12.25
C VAL A 128 -29.02 23.67 12.08
N LYS A 129 -29.91 23.86 11.09
CA LYS A 129 -30.51 25.15 10.75
C LYS A 129 -32.03 25.07 10.78
N THR A 130 -32.67 26.20 11.00
CA THR A 130 -34.14 26.32 11.01
C THR A 130 -34.61 27.42 10.05
N LEU A 131 -35.77 27.20 9.45
CA LEU A 131 -36.48 28.17 8.63
C LEU A 131 -37.91 28.26 9.13
N ALA A 132 -38.44 29.47 9.34
CA ALA A 132 -39.74 29.69 9.95
C ALA A 132 -40.91 29.60 8.95
N ASN A 133 -40.71 30.03 7.69
CA ASN A 133 -41.75 30.09 6.66
C ASN A 133 -41.24 29.53 5.32
N PRO A 134 -41.67 28.33 4.91
CA PRO A 134 -42.38 27.34 5.72
C PRO A 134 -41.48 26.77 6.82
N ALA A 135 -42.09 26.30 7.92
CA ALA A 135 -41.39 25.78 9.09
C ALA A 135 -40.58 24.54 8.72
N ARG A 136 -39.25 24.61 8.84
CA ARG A 136 -38.32 23.53 8.51
C ARG A 136 -37.18 23.49 9.51
N LEU A 137 -36.73 22.28 9.82
CA LEU A 137 -35.47 22.04 10.44
C LEU A 137 -34.65 21.18 9.47
N PHE A 138 -33.39 21.51 9.24
CA PHE A 138 -32.54 20.71 8.38
C PHE A 138 -31.18 20.52 9.02
N VAL A 139 -30.63 19.34 8.74
CA VAL A 139 -29.31 18.90 9.19
C VAL A 139 -28.43 18.77 7.96
N ASP A 140 -27.38 19.56 7.90
CA ASP A 140 -26.32 19.49 6.91
C ASP A 140 -25.20 18.64 7.48
N VAL A 141 -25.03 17.43 6.94
CA VAL A 141 -23.95 16.51 7.32
C VAL A 141 -22.81 16.69 6.32
N GLN A 142 -21.65 17.05 6.80
CA GLN A 142 -20.48 17.25 5.93
C GLN A 142 -20.08 15.93 5.25
N ARG A 143 -19.69 15.98 3.98
CA ARG A 143 -19.34 14.79 3.20
C ARG A 143 -17.91 14.30 3.40
N GLU A 144 -17.13 15.02 4.20
CA GLU A 144 -15.74 14.68 4.44
C GLU A 144 -15.53 14.14 5.86
N TYR A 145 -14.81 13.03 5.97
CA TYR A 145 -14.31 12.50 7.23
C TYR A 145 -12.96 11.82 7.04
N GLU A 146 -12.16 11.80 8.08
CA GLU A 146 -10.99 10.96 8.20
C GLU A 146 -10.93 10.39 9.63
N THR A 147 -10.74 9.08 9.73
CA THR A 147 -10.57 8.36 10.99
C THR A 147 -9.37 7.44 10.91
N VAL A 148 -8.60 7.39 11.99
CA VAL A 148 -7.49 6.43 12.15
C VAL A 148 -7.73 5.66 13.43
N SER A 149 -7.81 4.34 13.33
CA SER A 149 -7.78 3.43 14.49
C SER A 149 -6.42 2.74 14.54
N GLU A 150 -5.94 2.47 15.76
CA GLU A 150 -4.63 1.88 15.99
C GLU A 150 -4.73 0.69 16.92
N GLU A 151 -3.94 -0.35 16.65
CA GLU A 151 -3.79 -1.52 17.50
C GLU A 151 -2.34 -2.03 17.51
N GLU A 152 -1.99 -2.80 18.52
CA GLU A 152 -0.67 -3.43 18.67
C GLU A 152 -0.82 -4.96 18.62
N PRO A 153 -0.83 -5.58 17.41
CA PRO A 153 -1.06 -7.02 17.24
C PRO A 153 0.06 -7.87 17.85
N ALA A 154 1.27 -7.33 17.97
CA ALA A 154 2.39 -7.97 18.66
C ALA A 154 3.41 -6.90 19.11
N PRO A 155 4.27 -7.20 20.11
CA PRO A 155 5.26 -6.25 20.61
C PRO A 155 6.17 -5.69 19.50
N GLY A 156 6.09 -4.37 19.26
CA GLY A 156 6.85 -3.67 18.24
C GLY A 156 6.23 -3.69 16.84
N LEU A 157 4.97 -4.15 16.73
CA LEU A 157 4.11 -3.97 15.57
C LEU A 157 2.95 -3.04 15.96
N LYS A 158 2.72 -2.00 15.19
CA LYS A 158 1.60 -1.09 15.33
C LYS A 158 0.84 -1.05 14.02
N LEU A 159 -0.40 -1.54 14.01
CA LEU A 159 -1.29 -1.51 12.87
C LEU A 159 -2.22 -0.29 12.98
N SER A 160 -2.20 0.54 11.96
CA SER A 160 -3.11 1.69 11.81
C SER A 160 -4.04 1.45 10.63
N THR A 161 -5.35 1.60 10.86
CA THR A 161 -6.38 1.55 9.81
C THR A 161 -6.92 2.95 9.58
N LEU A 162 -6.76 3.48 8.37
CA LEU A 162 -7.30 4.78 7.97
C LEU A 162 -8.55 4.56 7.10
N LYS A 163 -9.63 5.25 7.46
CA LYS A 163 -10.82 5.38 6.61
C LYS A 163 -11.08 6.86 6.35
N ARG A 164 -11.24 7.22 5.09
CA ARG A 164 -11.48 8.60 4.65
C ARG A 164 -12.56 8.66 3.59
N LEU A 165 -13.37 9.69 3.64
CA LEU A 165 -14.21 10.16 2.55
C LEU A 165 -13.90 11.63 2.33
N ASP A 166 -13.49 11.99 1.14
CA ASP A 166 -13.27 13.36 0.70
C ASP A 166 -13.83 13.56 -0.73
N ALA A 167 -13.58 14.72 -1.34
CA ALA A 167 -14.05 15.03 -2.70
C ALA A 167 -13.57 14.03 -3.77
N ARG A 168 -12.49 13.29 -3.50
CA ARG A 168 -11.96 12.25 -4.39
C ARG A 168 -12.72 10.91 -4.26
N GLY A 169 -13.36 10.68 -3.12
CA GLY A 169 -14.12 9.48 -2.81
C GLY A 169 -13.66 8.77 -1.54
N ARG A 170 -14.17 7.56 -1.33
CA ARG A 170 -13.84 6.72 -0.17
C ARG A 170 -12.48 6.06 -0.33
N LEU A 171 -11.71 6.03 0.76
CA LEU A 171 -10.43 5.35 0.84
C LEU A 171 -10.34 4.60 2.17
N THR A 172 -9.96 3.33 2.09
CA THR A 172 -9.58 2.52 3.25
C THR A 172 -8.18 1.99 3.02
N GLY A 173 -7.31 2.18 4.01
CA GLY A 173 -5.92 1.74 3.93
C GLY A 173 -5.37 1.38 5.30
N TRP A 174 -4.35 0.53 5.30
CA TRP A 174 -3.66 0.02 6.46
C TRP A 174 -2.19 0.33 6.38
N VAL A 175 -1.59 0.66 7.52
CA VAL A 175 -0.14 0.80 7.66
C VAL A 175 0.30 0.02 8.89
N LEU A 176 1.14 -0.97 8.67
CA LEU A 176 1.84 -1.66 9.74
C LEU A 176 3.22 -1.02 9.95
N GLU A 177 3.41 -0.39 11.10
CA GLU A 177 4.71 0.08 11.56
C GLU A 177 5.42 -1.03 12.34
N ALA A 178 6.69 -1.32 12.01
CA ALA A 178 7.47 -2.37 12.65
C ALA A 178 8.84 -1.90 13.10
N ASP A 179 9.27 -2.35 14.28
CA ASP A 179 10.61 -2.07 14.83
C ASP A 179 11.66 -2.99 14.20
N PRO A 180 12.64 -2.47 13.41
CA PRO A 180 13.66 -3.28 12.76
C PRO A 180 14.63 -3.96 13.73
N ARG A 181 14.64 -3.57 15.00
CA ARG A 181 15.40 -4.27 16.05
C ARG A 181 14.74 -5.58 16.49
N ARG A 182 13.43 -5.72 16.29
CA ARG A 182 12.63 -6.91 16.63
C ARG A 182 12.33 -7.77 15.42
N TYR A 183 12.20 -7.14 14.26
CA TYR A 183 11.81 -7.80 13.02
C TYR A 183 12.82 -7.55 11.91
N ARG A 184 13.13 -8.55 11.14
CA ARG A 184 13.89 -8.42 9.91
C ARG A 184 12.95 -8.51 8.71
N ALA A 185 13.07 -7.59 7.78
CA ALA A 185 12.36 -7.61 6.52
C ALA A 185 13.17 -8.43 5.49
N VAL A 186 12.55 -9.45 4.90
CA VAL A 186 13.19 -10.29 3.89
C VAL A 186 12.20 -10.66 2.78
N PRO A 187 12.65 -10.82 1.52
CA PRO A 187 11.82 -11.37 0.48
C PRO A 187 11.58 -12.87 0.69
N ALA A 188 10.38 -13.33 0.34
CA ALA A 188 10.02 -14.73 0.33
C ALA A 188 9.37 -15.09 -1.01
N LEU A 189 9.87 -16.14 -1.66
CA LEU A 189 9.30 -16.67 -2.90
C LEU A 189 8.07 -17.55 -2.61
N ALA A 190 7.09 -17.48 -3.47
CA ALA A 190 5.98 -18.42 -3.47
C ALA A 190 6.52 -19.87 -3.59
N LYS A 191 6.11 -20.73 -2.68
CA LYS A 191 6.60 -22.13 -2.62
C LYS A 191 8.13 -22.27 -2.51
N GLY A 192 8.85 -21.20 -2.13
CA GLY A 192 10.30 -21.20 -2.01
C GLY A 192 11.09 -21.26 -3.31
N MET A 193 10.45 -21.09 -4.47
CA MET A 193 11.09 -21.18 -5.78
C MET A 193 10.47 -20.25 -6.83
N VAL A 194 11.16 -20.06 -7.95
CA VAL A 194 10.72 -19.38 -9.17
C VAL A 194 10.68 -20.40 -10.32
N PRO A 195 9.66 -20.36 -11.23
CA PRO A 195 8.40 -19.67 -11.05
C PRO A 195 7.51 -20.36 -10.02
N GLY A 196 6.73 -19.57 -9.34
CA GLY A 196 5.77 -20.06 -8.37
C GLY A 196 4.77 -19.00 -8.01
N ARG A 197 3.56 -19.41 -7.59
CA ARG A 197 2.54 -18.50 -7.06
C ARG A 197 1.88 -19.09 -5.83
N ALA A 198 1.67 -18.24 -4.83
CA ALA A 198 0.92 -18.53 -3.60
C ALA A 198 0.29 -17.23 -3.08
N THR A 199 -0.73 -17.32 -2.24
CA THR A 199 -1.28 -16.14 -1.56
C THR A 199 -0.26 -15.59 -0.56
N VAL A 200 -0.35 -14.31 -0.21
CA VAL A 200 0.53 -13.72 0.81
C VAL A 200 0.32 -14.41 2.15
N SER A 201 -0.93 -14.78 2.49
CA SER A 201 -1.26 -15.58 3.66
C SER A 201 -0.50 -16.92 3.67
N ALA A 202 -0.51 -17.66 2.56
CA ALA A 202 0.22 -18.92 2.47
C ALA A 202 1.75 -18.74 2.55
N ILE A 203 2.29 -17.63 2.01
CA ILE A 203 3.72 -17.31 2.15
C ILE A 203 4.05 -16.92 3.59
N ALA A 204 3.20 -16.15 4.27
CA ALA A 204 3.35 -15.80 5.68
C ALA A 204 3.37 -17.06 6.56
N ASP A 205 2.43 -17.98 6.36
CA ASP A 205 2.35 -19.26 7.08
C ASP A 205 3.58 -20.13 6.85
N MET A 206 3.99 -20.28 5.59
CA MET A 206 5.17 -21.07 5.22
C MET A 206 6.45 -20.55 5.89
N THR A 207 6.58 -19.22 5.98
CA THR A 207 7.75 -18.56 6.57
C THR A 207 7.61 -18.29 8.06
N LYS A 208 6.44 -18.52 8.64
CA LYS A 208 6.09 -18.18 10.03
C LYS A 208 6.32 -16.67 10.30
N ALA A 209 5.96 -15.86 9.33
CA ALA A 209 6.11 -14.43 9.42
C ALA A 209 5.13 -13.80 10.40
N ALA A 210 5.58 -12.79 11.14
CA ALA A 210 4.71 -11.97 11.98
C ALA A 210 3.80 -11.06 11.16
N ALA A 211 4.27 -10.65 9.97
CA ALA A 211 3.48 -9.92 8.98
C ALA A 211 4.07 -10.11 7.56
N ALA A 212 3.26 -9.87 6.55
CA ALA A 212 3.65 -9.95 5.15
C ALA A 212 2.83 -9.00 4.26
N ILE A 213 3.46 -8.50 3.20
CA ILE A 213 2.79 -7.85 2.05
C ILE A 213 3.28 -8.49 0.75
N ASN A 214 2.46 -8.45 -0.31
CA ASN A 214 2.95 -8.79 -1.65
C ASN A 214 4.10 -7.87 -2.06
N ALA A 215 5.01 -8.33 -2.93
CA ALA A 215 6.23 -7.59 -3.23
C ALA A 215 6.44 -7.34 -4.74
N SER A 216 7.32 -8.11 -5.38
CA SER A 216 7.72 -7.87 -6.78
C SER A 216 6.57 -8.06 -7.77
N TYR A 217 6.64 -7.37 -8.89
CA TYR A 217 5.84 -7.71 -10.07
C TYR A 217 6.18 -9.12 -10.57
N PHE A 218 5.23 -9.79 -11.20
CA PHE A 218 5.43 -11.15 -11.69
C PHE A 218 4.61 -11.41 -12.97
N ALA A 219 5.09 -12.34 -13.79
CA ALA A 219 4.38 -12.82 -14.95
C ALA A 219 3.26 -13.82 -14.57
N PRO A 220 2.29 -14.10 -15.45
CA PRO A 220 1.26 -15.13 -15.20
C PRO A 220 1.81 -16.52 -14.89
N SER A 221 3.02 -16.84 -15.36
CA SER A 221 3.78 -18.07 -15.03
C SER A 221 4.23 -18.12 -13.56
N GLY A 222 4.40 -16.96 -12.93
CA GLY A 222 4.97 -16.79 -11.59
C GLY A 222 6.46 -16.42 -11.61
N ASP A 223 7.01 -16.13 -12.81
CA ASP A 223 8.35 -15.57 -12.94
C ASP A 223 8.39 -14.15 -12.38
N ILE A 224 9.44 -13.82 -11.65
CA ILE A 224 9.62 -12.48 -11.08
C ILE A 224 10.00 -11.50 -12.18
N LEU A 225 9.31 -10.37 -12.25
CA LEU A 225 9.61 -9.26 -13.16
C LEU A 225 10.36 -8.16 -12.39
N GLY A 226 11.66 -8.25 -12.40
CA GLY A 226 12.56 -7.36 -11.69
C GLY A 226 13.66 -8.13 -10.97
N LEU A 227 14.64 -7.42 -10.43
CA LEU A 227 15.73 -8.02 -9.68
C LEU A 227 15.25 -8.39 -8.28
N LEU A 228 15.52 -9.63 -7.89
CA LEU A 228 15.39 -10.09 -6.51
C LEU A 228 16.76 -10.63 -6.08
N LYS A 229 17.18 -10.33 -4.86
CA LYS A 229 18.39 -10.91 -4.26
C LYS A 229 18.03 -11.50 -2.90
N MET A 230 18.37 -12.77 -2.71
CA MET A 230 18.07 -13.53 -1.50
C MET A 230 19.34 -14.20 -0.99
N ASP A 231 19.68 -13.96 0.27
CA ASP A 231 20.90 -14.51 0.90
C ASP A 231 22.16 -14.32 0.04
N GLY A 232 22.29 -13.13 -0.56
CA GLY A 232 23.40 -12.78 -1.43
C GLY A 232 23.34 -13.33 -2.87
N THR A 233 22.35 -14.17 -3.19
CA THR A 233 22.17 -14.76 -4.53
C THR A 233 21.14 -13.96 -5.32
N VAL A 234 21.46 -13.59 -6.56
CA VAL A 234 20.52 -12.96 -7.49
C VAL A 234 19.49 -13.97 -7.96
N VAL A 235 18.21 -13.58 -7.97
CA VAL A 235 17.05 -14.35 -8.41
C VAL A 235 16.24 -13.44 -9.34
N GLY A 236 16.33 -13.63 -10.64
CA GLY A 236 15.77 -12.69 -11.62
C GLY A 236 16.69 -11.50 -11.90
N THR A 237 16.51 -10.89 -13.04
CA THR A 237 17.26 -9.73 -13.52
C THR A 237 16.37 -8.50 -13.60
N THR A 238 16.95 -7.31 -13.79
CA THR A 238 16.17 -6.10 -13.98
C THR A 238 15.28 -6.17 -15.21
N TYR A 239 14.05 -5.70 -15.06
CA TYR A 239 13.10 -5.47 -16.14
C TYR A 239 12.91 -3.97 -16.24
N PHE A 240 13.57 -3.29 -17.14
CA PHE A 240 13.84 -1.85 -17.10
C PHE A 240 14.73 -1.43 -15.91
N ARG A 241 15.20 -0.19 -15.94
CA ARG A 241 15.92 0.40 -14.82
C ARG A 241 14.94 0.96 -13.79
N ARG A 242 14.40 0.08 -12.97
CA ARG A 242 13.42 0.41 -11.93
C ARG A 242 14.07 0.56 -10.56
N SER A 243 13.30 1.09 -9.63
CA SER A 243 13.72 1.23 -8.25
C SER A 243 13.64 -0.09 -7.48
N ALA A 244 14.48 -0.18 -6.47
CA ALA A 244 14.52 -1.30 -5.54
C ALA A 244 14.59 -0.82 -4.10
N VAL A 245 14.25 -1.73 -3.19
CA VAL A 245 14.59 -1.63 -1.77
C VAL A 245 15.51 -2.78 -1.39
N GLY A 246 16.55 -2.49 -0.63
CA GLY A 246 17.46 -3.50 -0.12
C GLY A 246 17.67 -3.35 1.39
N PHE A 247 17.94 -4.47 2.06
CA PHE A 247 18.07 -4.52 3.51
C PHE A 247 19.48 -4.96 3.92
N ALA A 248 20.11 -4.17 4.76
CA ALA A 248 21.36 -4.54 5.40
C ALA A 248 21.10 -5.49 6.59
N ALA A 249 22.14 -6.20 7.04
CA ALA A 249 22.03 -7.14 8.16
C ALA A 249 21.59 -6.48 9.48
N ASP A 250 21.91 -5.20 9.66
CA ASP A 250 21.51 -4.40 10.83
C ASP A 250 20.05 -3.91 10.77
N GLY A 251 19.37 -4.11 9.65
CA GLY A 251 17.99 -3.73 9.42
C GLY A 251 17.80 -2.39 8.70
N ARG A 252 18.87 -1.67 8.37
CA ARG A 252 18.74 -0.46 7.55
C ARG A 252 18.27 -0.79 6.15
N ALA A 253 17.30 -0.03 5.65
CA ALA A 253 16.79 -0.13 4.29
C ALA A 253 17.41 0.94 3.40
N PHE A 254 17.69 0.57 2.15
CA PHE A 254 18.24 1.42 1.10
C PHE A 254 17.28 1.46 -0.07
N PHE A 255 17.12 2.62 -0.70
CA PHE A 255 16.16 2.84 -1.78
C PHE A 255 16.83 3.51 -2.97
N GLY A 256 16.44 3.17 -4.18
CA GLY A 256 16.92 3.83 -5.38
C GLY A 256 16.86 2.95 -6.62
N PRO A 257 17.31 3.48 -7.76
CA PRO A 257 17.34 2.72 -9.00
C PRO A 257 18.37 1.59 -8.93
N ILE A 258 18.04 0.46 -9.56
CA ILE A 258 18.92 -0.69 -9.69
C ILE A 258 19.01 -1.10 -11.14
N ASP A 259 20.18 -1.58 -11.52
CA ASP A 259 20.42 -2.19 -12.82
C ASP A 259 21.20 -3.49 -12.65
N TYR A 260 21.16 -4.36 -13.64
CA TYR A 260 21.84 -5.64 -13.62
C TYR A 260 22.66 -5.82 -14.91
N SER A 261 23.89 -6.19 -14.77
CA SER A 261 24.67 -6.78 -15.82
C SER A 261 25.38 -8.03 -15.33
N GLY A 262 25.50 -9.02 -16.19
CA GLY A 262 26.17 -10.26 -15.86
C GLY A 262 26.99 -10.80 -17.01
N THR A 263 28.08 -11.51 -16.67
CA THR A 263 28.93 -12.20 -17.65
C THR A 263 29.24 -13.60 -17.16
N VAL A 264 29.06 -14.58 -18.02
CA VAL A 264 29.49 -15.96 -17.79
C VAL A 264 30.73 -16.23 -18.62
N THR A 265 31.78 -16.73 -17.98
CA THR A 265 33.01 -17.21 -18.66
C THR A 265 33.14 -18.70 -18.42
N LEU A 266 33.15 -19.49 -19.51
CA LEU A 266 33.45 -20.92 -19.48
C LEU A 266 34.71 -21.17 -20.31
N GLY A 267 35.76 -21.72 -19.69
CA GLY A 267 37.06 -21.86 -20.29
C GLY A 267 37.66 -20.52 -20.74
N ARG A 268 37.67 -20.28 -22.05
CA ARG A 268 38.14 -19.02 -22.67
C ARG A 268 37.05 -18.16 -23.27
N GLN A 269 35.81 -18.64 -23.24
CA GLN A 269 34.66 -17.99 -23.86
C GLN A 269 33.89 -17.19 -22.83
N SER A 270 33.45 -15.99 -23.18
CA SER A 270 32.67 -15.12 -22.31
C SER A 270 31.43 -14.62 -23.04
N LEU A 271 30.27 -14.70 -22.39
CA LEU A 271 29.00 -14.23 -22.92
C LEU A 271 28.23 -13.42 -21.85
N PRO A 272 27.44 -12.43 -22.27
CA PRO A 272 26.55 -11.71 -21.36
C PRO A 272 25.43 -12.63 -20.87
N VAL A 273 24.98 -12.40 -19.65
CA VAL A 273 23.81 -13.04 -19.06
C VAL A 273 22.54 -12.41 -19.63
N GLY A 274 21.66 -13.22 -20.18
CA GLY A 274 20.34 -12.80 -20.66
C GLY A 274 19.22 -12.96 -19.63
N GLY A 275 19.44 -13.77 -18.58
CA GLY A 275 18.47 -13.97 -17.50
C GLY A 275 19.03 -14.80 -16.36
N VAL A 276 18.39 -14.69 -15.20
CA VAL A 276 18.66 -15.52 -14.01
C VAL A 276 17.32 -16.07 -13.53
N ASP A 277 17.25 -17.38 -13.35
CA ASP A 277 16.05 -18.08 -12.88
C ASP A 277 14.78 -17.69 -13.67
N ALA A 278 14.93 -17.61 -14.99
CA ALA A 278 13.89 -17.22 -15.94
C ALA A 278 13.78 -18.22 -17.09
N GLU A 279 12.74 -18.10 -17.90
CA GLU A 279 12.60 -18.92 -19.10
C GLU A 279 13.75 -18.64 -20.08
N ARG A 280 14.34 -19.71 -20.63
CA ARG A 280 15.41 -19.60 -21.64
C ARG A 280 14.81 -19.22 -22.99
N GLY A 281 15.09 -18.01 -23.46
CA GLY A 281 14.69 -17.52 -24.76
C GLY A 281 15.60 -17.97 -25.88
N GLU A 282 15.28 -17.58 -27.13
CA GLU A 282 16.10 -17.77 -28.32
C GLU A 282 17.39 -16.93 -28.20
N ASP A 283 18.50 -17.48 -28.73
CA ASP A 283 19.83 -16.85 -28.73
C ASP A 283 20.31 -16.36 -27.34
N SER A 284 19.82 -16.95 -26.27
CA SER A 284 20.03 -16.47 -24.89
C SER A 284 20.94 -17.37 -24.06
N LEU A 285 21.47 -16.78 -22.98
CA LEU A 285 22.15 -17.45 -21.88
C LEU A 285 21.39 -17.15 -20.58
N VAL A 286 20.95 -18.21 -19.87
CA VAL A 286 20.28 -18.10 -18.58
C VAL A 286 21.05 -18.87 -17.53
N ILE A 287 21.17 -18.29 -16.35
CA ILE A 287 21.72 -18.91 -15.15
C ILE A 287 20.57 -19.47 -14.32
N TYR A 288 20.64 -20.74 -13.94
CA TYR A 288 19.71 -21.35 -13.00
C TYR A 288 20.43 -21.69 -11.70
N ASN A 289 19.90 -21.20 -10.59
CA ASN A 289 20.42 -21.46 -9.26
C ASN A 289 19.39 -22.17 -8.38
N ARG A 290 19.74 -22.42 -7.12
CA ARG A 290 18.90 -23.16 -6.15
C ARG A 290 17.46 -22.65 -5.99
N TYR A 291 17.18 -21.40 -6.35
CA TYR A 291 15.85 -20.79 -6.23
C TYR A 291 14.94 -21.12 -7.43
N TYR A 292 15.47 -21.63 -8.54
CA TYR A 292 14.65 -22.08 -9.67
C TYR A 292 13.97 -23.43 -9.42
N GLY A 293 14.44 -24.18 -8.45
CA GLY A 293 13.90 -25.49 -8.09
C GLY A 293 14.90 -26.63 -8.32
N PRO A 294 14.44 -27.89 -8.44
CA PRO A 294 15.35 -29.03 -8.52
C PRO A 294 16.02 -29.20 -9.87
N THR A 295 15.38 -28.77 -10.98
CA THR A 295 15.90 -28.91 -12.34
C THR A 295 15.62 -27.64 -13.15
N THR A 296 16.30 -27.46 -14.27
CA THR A 296 16.14 -26.30 -15.16
C THR A 296 14.84 -26.32 -15.96
N ARG A 297 14.19 -27.47 -16.10
CA ARG A 297 12.93 -27.64 -16.86
C ARG A 297 13.02 -27.14 -18.30
N THR A 298 14.21 -27.09 -18.87
CA THR A 298 14.44 -26.64 -20.23
C THR A 298 14.18 -27.77 -21.27
N ASN A 299 14.02 -27.37 -22.51
CA ASN A 299 13.90 -28.28 -23.65
C ASN A 299 15.26 -28.64 -24.27
N GLU A 300 15.26 -29.61 -25.21
CA GLU A 300 16.43 -30.18 -25.85
C GLU A 300 17.06 -29.29 -26.94
N TYR A 301 16.49 -28.11 -27.23
CA TYR A 301 16.99 -27.22 -28.30
C TYR A 301 18.19 -26.36 -27.89
N GLY A 302 18.75 -26.58 -26.70
CA GLY A 302 19.90 -25.85 -26.17
C GLY A 302 20.97 -26.79 -25.62
N GLN A 303 21.88 -26.22 -24.85
CA GLN A 303 22.90 -26.94 -24.11
C GLN A 303 23.04 -26.38 -22.70
N GLU A 304 23.36 -27.24 -21.75
CA GLU A 304 23.50 -26.90 -20.36
C GLU A 304 24.85 -27.31 -19.80
N TYR A 305 25.43 -26.39 -19.02
CA TYR A 305 26.71 -26.58 -18.35
C TYR A 305 26.43 -26.55 -16.84
N VAL A 306 26.50 -27.72 -16.22
CA VAL A 306 26.37 -27.84 -14.76
C VAL A 306 27.69 -27.39 -14.14
N VAL A 307 27.66 -26.38 -13.28
CA VAL A 307 28.85 -25.79 -12.67
C VAL A 307 28.88 -26.12 -11.16
N LYS A 308 29.99 -26.66 -10.69
CA LYS A 308 30.30 -26.92 -9.29
C LYS A 308 31.73 -26.50 -8.98
N GLY A 309 31.97 -25.85 -7.84
CA GLY A 309 33.31 -25.46 -7.42
C GLY A 309 34.08 -24.62 -8.45
N GLY A 310 33.39 -23.77 -9.22
CA GLY A 310 33.99 -22.93 -10.24
C GLY A 310 34.47 -23.69 -11.49
N ARG A 311 33.95 -24.88 -11.76
CA ARG A 311 34.26 -25.70 -12.93
C ARG A 311 33.02 -26.30 -13.56
N VAL A 312 33.07 -26.55 -14.86
CA VAL A 312 32.07 -27.33 -15.60
C VAL A 312 32.15 -28.79 -15.12
N ALA A 313 31.16 -29.24 -14.40
CA ALA A 313 31.06 -30.60 -13.85
C ALA A 313 30.39 -31.59 -14.83
N ALA A 314 29.44 -31.10 -15.64
CA ALA A 314 28.74 -31.86 -16.66
C ALA A 314 28.25 -30.96 -17.79
N ILE A 315 28.05 -31.54 -18.98
CA ILE A 315 27.42 -30.90 -20.14
C ILE A 315 26.24 -31.77 -20.55
N CYS A 316 25.05 -31.20 -20.57
CA CYS A 316 23.77 -31.89 -20.79
C CYS A 316 22.97 -31.19 -21.87
N PRO A 317 22.08 -31.87 -22.61
CA PRO A 317 21.24 -31.22 -23.60
C PRO A 317 20.11 -30.39 -22.98
N ALA A 318 19.54 -30.84 -21.87
CA ALA A 318 18.37 -30.22 -21.26
C ALA A 318 18.11 -30.74 -19.85
N ASP A 319 17.19 -30.04 -19.12
CA ASP A 319 16.57 -30.44 -17.84
C ASP A 319 17.58 -30.94 -16.79
N SER A 320 18.70 -30.23 -16.68
CA SER A 320 19.76 -30.57 -15.75
C SER A 320 19.28 -30.37 -14.28
N THR A 321 19.69 -31.29 -13.42
CA THR A 321 19.57 -31.11 -11.98
C THR A 321 20.42 -29.91 -11.53
N ILE A 322 19.81 -28.97 -10.82
CA ILE A 322 20.48 -27.78 -10.28
C ILE A 322 21.18 -28.19 -8.97
N PRO A 323 22.52 -28.05 -8.89
CA PRO A 323 23.23 -28.41 -7.66
C PRO A 323 22.95 -27.41 -6.54
N LYS A 324 22.83 -27.90 -5.30
CA LYS A 324 22.61 -27.02 -4.13
C LYS A 324 23.74 -26.01 -3.90
N ASP A 325 24.97 -26.41 -4.22
CA ASP A 325 26.22 -25.66 -4.05
C ASP A 325 26.83 -25.21 -5.40
N GLY A 326 25.99 -25.08 -6.43
CA GLY A 326 26.41 -24.72 -7.77
C GLY A 326 25.27 -24.06 -8.55
N LEU A 327 25.38 -24.09 -9.86
CA LEU A 327 24.41 -23.52 -10.79
C LEU A 327 24.44 -24.27 -12.13
N VAL A 328 23.45 -24.01 -12.98
CA VAL A 328 23.42 -24.46 -14.35
C VAL A 328 23.40 -23.26 -15.28
N ILE A 329 24.28 -23.26 -16.28
CA ILE A 329 24.30 -22.27 -17.36
C ILE A 329 23.66 -22.91 -18.57
N SER A 330 22.50 -22.38 -18.97
CA SER A 330 21.73 -22.90 -20.09
C SER A 330 21.82 -21.93 -21.26
N VAL A 331 22.16 -22.42 -22.42
CA VAL A 331 22.34 -21.60 -23.63
C VAL A 331 21.53 -22.15 -24.80
N HIS A 332 21.13 -21.25 -25.70
CA HIS A 332 20.42 -21.56 -26.93
C HIS A 332 20.98 -20.76 -28.11
N GLY A 333 20.91 -21.33 -29.34
CA GLY A 333 21.28 -20.66 -30.59
C GLY A 333 22.70 -20.14 -30.59
N LYS A 334 22.93 -18.86 -30.89
CA LYS A 334 24.26 -18.25 -30.96
C LYS A 334 25.08 -18.39 -29.67
N ALA A 335 24.42 -18.37 -28.53
CA ALA A 335 25.09 -18.57 -27.23
C ALA A 335 25.62 -20.02 -27.11
N GLN A 336 24.87 -21.00 -27.60
CA GLN A 336 25.31 -22.39 -27.66
C GLN A 336 26.50 -22.57 -28.60
N GLU A 337 26.46 -21.97 -29.80
CA GLU A 337 27.57 -22.01 -30.75
C GLU A 337 28.87 -21.45 -30.16
N ALA A 338 28.77 -20.32 -29.45
CA ALA A 338 29.90 -19.69 -28.80
C ALA A 338 30.53 -20.55 -27.69
N PHE A 339 29.74 -21.36 -26.99
CA PHE A 339 30.25 -22.27 -25.96
C PHE A 339 30.54 -23.72 -26.46
N ALA A 340 30.38 -24.00 -27.74
CA ALA A 340 30.66 -25.32 -28.30
C ALA A 340 32.09 -25.86 -28.00
N PRO A 341 33.17 -25.03 -27.87
CA PRO A 341 34.50 -25.49 -27.50
C PRO A 341 34.67 -25.93 -26.05
N VAL A 342 33.72 -25.57 -25.15
CA VAL A 342 33.80 -25.80 -23.70
C VAL A 342 33.75 -27.30 -23.38
N LYS A 343 34.55 -27.74 -22.40
CA LYS A 343 34.66 -29.14 -21.98
C LYS A 343 34.41 -29.27 -20.47
N VAL A 344 34.03 -30.47 -20.07
CA VAL A 344 34.02 -30.86 -18.65
C VAL A 344 35.40 -30.62 -18.04
N GLY A 345 35.46 -30.00 -16.89
CA GLY A 345 36.71 -29.63 -16.20
C GLY A 345 37.15 -28.18 -16.47
N ASP A 346 36.63 -27.52 -17.50
CA ASP A 346 36.96 -26.12 -17.79
C ASP A 346 36.54 -25.21 -16.61
N ALA A 347 37.30 -24.12 -16.41
CA ALA A 347 36.97 -23.12 -15.43
C ALA A 347 35.65 -22.43 -15.78
N ALA A 348 34.80 -22.21 -14.78
CA ALA A 348 33.55 -21.51 -14.92
C ALA A 348 33.49 -20.34 -13.93
N ARG A 349 33.21 -19.15 -14.44
CA ARG A 349 33.08 -17.94 -13.64
C ARG A 349 31.83 -17.19 -14.06
N VAL A 350 31.05 -16.78 -13.06
CA VAL A 350 29.95 -15.83 -13.20
C VAL A 350 30.35 -14.52 -12.51
N THR A 351 30.19 -13.42 -13.21
CA THR A 351 30.38 -12.07 -12.65
C THR A 351 29.05 -11.36 -12.80
N GLU A 352 28.52 -10.86 -11.70
CA GLU A 352 27.26 -10.11 -11.65
C GLU A 352 27.52 -8.73 -11.06
N GLU A 353 27.03 -7.70 -11.70
CA GLU A 353 27.17 -6.31 -11.31
C GLU A 353 25.77 -5.69 -11.16
N ILE A 354 25.44 -5.26 -9.96
CA ILE A 354 24.18 -4.60 -9.62
C ILE A 354 24.40 -3.21 -8.99
N GLY A 355 25.65 -2.76 -8.95
CA GLY A 355 26.04 -1.47 -8.40
C GLY A 355 25.96 -1.38 -6.87
N GLU A 356 26.45 -0.27 -6.34
CA GLU A 356 26.34 0.05 -4.93
C GLU A 356 25.06 0.84 -4.64
N PRO A 357 24.41 0.64 -3.48
CA PRO A 357 24.85 -0.22 -2.36
C PRO A 357 24.44 -1.70 -2.50
N TRP A 358 23.76 -2.07 -3.57
CA TRP A 358 23.06 -3.34 -3.78
C TRP A 358 23.97 -4.56 -3.72
N ALA A 359 25.20 -4.40 -4.23
CA ALA A 359 26.21 -5.47 -4.24
C ALA A 359 26.50 -6.01 -2.84
N ASN A 360 26.53 -5.13 -1.84
CA ASN A 360 26.86 -5.47 -0.45
C ASN A 360 25.65 -5.85 0.42
N LEU A 361 24.43 -5.72 -0.09
CA LEU A 361 23.22 -6.08 0.65
C LEU A 361 22.89 -7.56 0.49
N PRO A 362 22.52 -8.28 1.56
CA PRO A 362 22.14 -9.68 1.49
C PRO A 362 20.79 -9.89 0.78
N THR A 363 19.91 -8.90 0.86
CA THR A 363 18.57 -8.95 0.26
C THR A 363 18.23 -7.66 -0.46
N VAL A 364 17.61 -7.78 -1.66
CA VAL A 364 17.13 -6.67 -2.48
C VAL A 364 15.83 -7.10 -3.16
N ILE A 365 14.87 -6.19 -3.25
CA ILE A 365 13.59 -6.37 -3.96
C ILE A 365 13.48 -5.27 -5.00
N GLY A 366 13.56 -5.63 -6.26
CA GLY A 366 13.22 -4.74 -7.38
C GLY A 366 11.70 -4.65 -7.52
N ALA A 367 11.21 -3.43 -7.58
CA ALA A 367 9.78 -3.13 -7.68
C ALA A 367 9.58 -1.76 -8.36
N GLY A 368 9.26 -0.71 -7.61
CA GLY A 368 9.05 0.65 -8.11
C GLY A 368 7.59 0.97 -8.46
N PRO A 369 7.33 2.23 -8.78
CA PRO A 369 8.28 3.35 -8.71
C PRO A 369 8.58 3.81 -7.29
N MET A 370 9.56 4.70 -7.11
CA MET A 370 9.69 5.45 -5.87
C MET A 370 8.43 6.27 -5.62
N LEU A 371 8.08 6.46 -4.36
CA LEU A 371 6.94 7.25 -3.91
C LEU A 371 7.37 8.47 -3.08
N VAL A 372 8.28 8.24 -2.13
CA VAL A 372 8.75 9.26 -1.19
C VAL A 372 10.28 9.23 -1.15
N LYS A 373 10.90 10.40 -1.18
CA LYS A 373 12.34 10.58 -0.99
C LYS A 373 12.58 11.78 -0.08
N ASP A 374 13.38 11.59 0.94
CA ASP A 374 13.77 12.62 1.91
C ASP A 374 12.57 13.38 2.52
N GLY A 375 11.46 12.66 2.77
CA GLY A 375 10.24 13.21 3.33
C GLY A 375 9.41 14.06 2.36
N ALA A 376 9.66 13.97 1.05
CA ALA A 376 8.88 14.63 0.01
C ALA A 376 8.31 13.62 -1.00
N VAL A 377 7.18 13.96 -1.62
CA VAL A 377 6.62 13.18 -2.73
C VAL A 377 7.63 13.13 -3.87
N TYR A 378 7.98 11.94 -4.30
CA TYR A 378 8.97 11.67 -5.34
C TYR A 378 8.55 10.45 -6.19
N VAL A 379 7.56 10.64 -7.05
CA VAL A 379 7.01 9.56 -7.89
C VAL A 379 7.80 9.48 -9.19
N THR A 380 8.52 8.39 -9.40
CA THR A 380 9.41 8.15 -10.55
C THR A 380 8.78 7.26 -11.64
N ALA A 381 7.45 7.22 -11.72
CA ALA A 381 6.77 6.26 -12.58
C ALA A 381 7.03 6.48 -14.08
N GLU A 382 7.20 7.73 -14.52
CA GLU A 382 7.48 8.05 -15.92
C GLU A 382 8.95 7.76 -16.27
N GLU A 383 9.87 8.09 -15.37
CA GLU A 383 11.32 7.82 -15.51
C GLU A 383 11.63 6.32 -15.50
N GLU A 384 10.82 5.53 -14.80
CA GLU A 384 10.94 4.07 -14.70
C GLU A 384 10.10 3.33 -15.76
N GLU A 385 9.53 4.04 -16.72
CA GLU A 385 8.76 3.50 -17.85
C GLU A 385 7.58 2.61 -17.43
N PHE A 386 6.88 3.00 -16.35
CA PHE A 386 5.65 2.31 -15.98
C PHE A 386 4.52 2.65 -16.96
N PRO A 387 3.68 1.67 -17.35
CA PRO A 387 2.57 1.91 -18.26
C PRO A 387 1.54 2.86 -17.63
N PRO A 388 0.79 3.62 -18.46
CA PRO A 388 -0.09 4.69 -17.99
C PRO A 388 -1.17 4.28 -16.98
N ASP A 389 -1.65 3.05 -17.03
CA ASP A 389 -2.63 2.49 -16.09
C ASP A 389 -2.04 2.34 -14.68
N ILE A 390 -0.74 2.03 -14.56
CA ILE A 390 -0.02 2.02 -13.29
C ILE A 390 0.40 3.44 -12.89
N ALA A 391 0.99 4.18 -13.81
CA ALA A 391 1.58 5.49 -13.52
C ALA A 391 0.53 6.54 -13.10
N ARG A 392 -0.66 6.53 -13.72
CA ARG A 392 -1.71 7.55 -13.53
C ARG A 392 -3.02 6.99 -13.00
N GLY A 393 -3.22 5.66 -13.07
CA GLY A 393 -4.47 5.00 -12.68
C GLY A 393 -4.67 4.96 -11.17
N ARG A 394 -5.95 4.98 -10.78
CA ARG A 394 -6.38 4.72 -9.41
C ARG A 394 -6.60 3.22 -9.24
N ALA A 395 -5.97 2.62 -8.24
CA ALA A 395 -6.02 1.17 -7.99
C ALA A 395 -5.76 0.86 -6.51
N PRO A 396 -6.02 -0.39 -6.05
CA PRO A 396 -5.38 -0.89 -4.84
C PRO A 396 -3.87 -0.75 -4.95
N ARG A 397 -3.20 -0.38 -3.86
CA ARG A 397 -1.75 -0.17 -3.83
C ARG A 397 -1.12 -0.89 -2.66
N THR A 398 0.11 -1.33 -2.87
CA THR A 398 1.00 -1.85 -1.84
C THR A 398 2.28 -1.04 -1.86
N ALA A 399 2.79 -0.64 -0.69
CA ALA A 399 4.04 0.08 -0.59
C ALA A 399 4.84 -0.35 0.64
N PHE A 400 6.15 -0.17 0.55
CA PHE A 400 7.07 -0.27 1.66
C PHE A 400 7.79 1.05 1.85
N GLY A 401 8.00 1.46 3.11
CA GLY A 401 8.75 2.65 3.44
C GLY A 401 9.45 2.58 4.79
N VAL A 402 10.14 3.66 5.11
CA VAL A 402 10.78 3.83 6.43
C VAL A 402 10.54 5.23 6.98
N THR A 403 10.42 5.31 8.29
CA THR A 403 10.36 6.57 9.04
C THR A 403 11.76 7.15 9.27
N ALA A 404 11.85 8.39 9.77
CA ALA A 404 13.11 9.07 10.06
C ALA A 404 13.95 8.34 11.13
N ASP A 405 13.32 7.65 12.08
CA ASP A 405 13.96 6.80 13.09
C ASP A 405 14.20 5.36 12.64
N GLY A 406 13.93 5.06 11.36
CA GLY A 406 14.24 3.80 10.70
C GLY A 406 13.21 2.68 10.90
N ARG A 407 12.03 2.96 11.42
CA ARG A 407 10.94 1.97 11.51
C ARG A 407 10.43 1.62 10.13
N TYR A 408 10.07 0.37 9.94
CA TYR A 408 9.47 -0.10 8.69
C TYR A 408 7.99 0.28 8.63
N LEU A 409 7.52 0.65 7.45
CA LEU A 409 6.12 0.90 7.13
C LEU A 409 5.70 -0.04 5.99
N LEU A 410 4.81 -0.97 6.28
CA LEU A 410 4.16 -1.84 5.30
C LEU A 410 2.75 -1.31 5.09
N ALA A 411 2.41 -0.88 3.89
CA ALA A 411 1.14 -0.22 3.62
C ALA A 411 0.37 -0.88 2.48
N VAL A 412 -0.94 -1.01 2.68
CA VAL A 412 -1.89 -1.43 1.64
C VAL A 412 -3.08 -0.49 1.65
N VAL A 413 -3.51 -0.06 0.47
CA VAL A 413 -4.75 0.67 0.25
C VAL A 413 -5.66 -0.20 -0.62
N ASP A 414 -6.87 -0.45 -0.16
CA ASP A 414 -7.91 -1.10 -0.96
C ASP A 414 -8.36 -0.23 -2.13
N GLY A 415 -8.96 -0.84 -3.13
CA GLY A 415 -9.49 -0.10 -4.27
C GLY A 415 -10.41 -0.91 -5.15
N ARG A 416 -11.04 -0.23 -6.13
CA ARG A 416 -12.00 -0.84 -7.06
C ARG A 416 -13.25 -1.40 -6.36
N GLN A 417 -13.57 -0.89 -5.17
CA GLN A 417 -14.65 -1.37 -4.31
C GLN A 417 -15.42 -0.16 -3.74
N SER A 418 -16.66 -0.40 -3.28
CA SER A 418 -17.54 0.67 -2.77
C SER A 418 -17.02 1.35 -1.50
N HIS A 419 -16.29 0.63 -0.65
CA HIS A 419 -15.69 1.16 0.58
C HIS A 419 -14.33 1.84 0.34
N SER A 420 -13.70 1.57 -0.82
CA SER A 420 -12.43 2.18 -1.20
C SER A 420 -12.25 2.16 -2.71
N ILE A 421 -12.12 3.34 -3.31
CA ILE A 421 -11.91 3.48 -4.76
C ILE A 421 -10.45 3.24 -5.16
N GLY A 422 -9.54 3.16 -4.17
CA GLY A 422 -8.10 3.08 -4.37
C GLY A 422 -7.44 4.45 -4.44
N CYS A 423 -6.15 4.46 -4.77
CA CYS A 423 -5.36 5.68 -4.86
C CYS A 423 -4.44 5.69 -6.08
N THR A 424 -4.04 6.88 -6.52
CA THR A 424 -2.94 7.09 -7.46
C THR A 424 -1.60 6.89 -6.76
N LEU A 425 -0.50 6.85 -7.50
CA LEU A 425 0.84 6.76 -6.89
C LEU A 425 1.18 8.00 -6.05
N GLN A 426 0.75 9.19 -6.49
CA GLN A 426 0.91 10.42 -5.73
C GLN A 426 0.14 10.36 -4.41
N GLU A 427 -1.12 9.95 -4.45
CA GLU A 427 -1.93 9.79 -3.23
C GLU A 427 -1.39 8.69 -2.30
N MET A 428 -0.77 7.63 -2.87
CA MET A 428 -0.08 6.63 -2.06
C MET A 428 1.18 7.20 -1.39
N ALA A 429 1.92 8.08 -2.07
CA ALA A 429 3.04 8.80 -1.47
C ALA A 429 2.58 9.71 -0.32
N GLU A 430 1.51 10.49 -0.53
CA GLU A 430 0.90 11.34 0.50
C GLU A 430 0.43 10.50 1.70
N PHE A 431 -0.20 9.35 1.44
CA PHE A 431 -0.63 8.39 2.46
C PHE A 431 0.56 7.86 3.27
N MET A 432 1.65 7.45 2.63
CA MET A 432 2.86 7.00 3.32
C MET A 432 3.48 8.11 4.18
N MET A 433 3.51 9.34 3.67
CA MET A 433 4.04 10.51 4.41
C MET A 433 3.17 10.86 5.62
N GLN A 434 1.85 10.67 5.55
CA GLN A 434 0.93 10.87 6.69
C GLN A 434 1.30 9.96 7.87
N PHE A 435 1.85 8.77 7.60
CA PHE A 435 2.36 7.83 8.61
C PHE A 435 3.88 7.96 8.85
N GLY A 436 4.49 9.07 8.43
CA GLY A 436 5.87 9.42 8.76
C GLY A 436 6.93 8.85 7.83
N ALA A 437 6.58 8.35 6.66
CA ALA A 437 7.58 7.89 5.69
C ALA A 437 8.50 9.01 5.24
N VAL A 438 9.82 8.78 5.31
CA VAL A 438 10.84 9.65 4.70
C VAL A 438 11.42 9.03 3.42
N GLN A 439 11.31 7.71 3.27
CA GLN A 439 11.58 6.98 2.03
C GLN A 439 10.45 5.98 1.82
N ALA A 440 9.95 5.84 0.59
CA ALA A 440 8.96 4.82 0.24
C ALA A 440 9.06 4.41 -1.23
N ILE A 441 8.71 3.15 -1.49
CA ILE A 441 8.65 2.53 -2.81
C ILE A 441 7.32 1.80 -2.98
N ASN A 442 6.76 1.86 -4.20
CA ASN A 442 5.59 1.08 -4.56
C ASN A 442 5.98 -0.36 -4.91
N PHE A 443 5.15 -1.30 -4.50
CA PHE A 443 5.21 -2.71 -4.89
C PHE A 443 4.11 -3.03 -5.90
N ASP A 444 3.99 -4.30 -6.32
CA ASP A 444 2.88 -4.71 -7.17
C ASP A 444 1.54 -4.42 -6.48
N GLY A 445 0.58 -3.96 -7.26
CA GLY A 445 -0.69 -3.46 -6.76
C GLY A 445 -1.90 -4.19 -7.37
N GLY A 446 -3.03 -3.49 -7.39
CA GLY A 446 -4.27 -4.05 -7.93
C GLY A 446 -4.75 -5.26 -7.13
N GLY A 447 -5.15 -6.33 -7.81
CA GLY A 447 -5.61 -7.56 -7.16
C GLY A 447 -4.53 -8.30 -6.36
N SER A 448 -3.25 -7.94 -6.53
CA SER A 448 -2.13 -8.52 -5.76
C SER A 448 -2.00 -7.91 -4.36
N SER A 449 -2.61 -6.73 -4.10
CA SER A 449 -2.49 -6.02 -2.82
C SER A 449 -3.05 -6.84 -1.67
N ALA A 450 -2.18 -7.25 -0.75
CA ALA A 450 -2.54 -8.00 0.45
C ALA A 450 -1.59 -7.65 1.60
N LEU A 451 -2.15 -7.46 2.79
CA LEU A 451 -1.45 -7.28 4.06
C LEU A 451 -1.92 -8.36 5.03
N VAL A 452 -1.00 -9.16 5.49
CA VAL A 452 -1.24 -10.19 6.52
C VAL A 452 -0.50 -9.80 7.79
N VAL A 453 -1.19 -9.79 8.92
CA VAL A 453 -0.62 -9.49 10.25
C VAL A 453 -1.05 -10.56 11.24
N ALA A 454 -0.12 -11.15 11.96
CA ALA A 454 -0.38 -12.21 12.94
C ALA A 454 -1.22 -13.38 12.38
N GLY A 455 -1.13 -13.66 11.08
CA GLY A 455 -1.87 -14.71 10.38
C GLY A 455 -3.23 -14.29 9.81
N GLU A 456 -3.69 -13.07 10.07
CA GLU A 456 -4.96 -12.53 9.56
C GLU A 456 -4.74 -11.62 8.35
N LEU A 457 -5.60 -11.73 7.35
CA LEU A 457 -5.63 -10.84 6.18
C LEU A 457 -6.41 -9.57 6.54
N GLU A 458 -5.73 -8.43 6.57
CA GLU A 458 -6.29 -7.17 7.05
C GLU A 458 -7.16 -6.44 6.02
N ASN A 459 -6.76 -6.49 4.77
CA ASN A 459 -7.41 -5.76 3.69
C ASN A 459 -8.40 -6.63 2.91
N SER A 460 -9.20 -6.00 2.05
CA SER A 460 -10.17 -6.67 1.18
C SER A 460 -9.63 -6.71 -0.26
N PRO A 461 -9.15 -7.86 -0.75
CA PRO A 461 -8.62 -7.96 -2.11
C PRO A 461 -9.67 -7.64 -3.19
N SER A 462 -9.30 -6.82 -4.17
CA SER A 462 -10.22 -6.34 -5.21
C SER A 462 -10.71 -7.41 -6.19
N ASP A 463 -10.08 -8.59 -6.19
CA ASP A 463 -10.50 -9.74 -7.01
C ASP A 463 -11.59 -10.58 -6.32
N GLY A 464 -12.00 -10.20 -5.09
CA GLY A 464 -12.95 -10.93 -4.26
C GLY A 464 -12.31 -12.05 -3.42
N GLU A 465 -11.11 -12.46 -3.76
CA GLU A 465 -10.25 -13.39 -3.03
C GLU A 465 -8.78 -12.96 -3.15
N GLU A 466 -7.93 -13.47 -2.28
CA GLU A 466 -6.50 -13.18 -2.29
C GLU A 466 -5.83 -13.78 -3.54
N ARG A 467 -5.20 -12.93 -4.35
CA ARG A 467 -4.48 -13.36 -5.56
C ARG A 467 -3.20 -14.11 -5.19
N ALA A 468 -2.95 -15.21 -5.87
CA ALA A 468 -1.65 -15.87 -5.81
C ALA A 468 -0.56 -15.06 -6.50
N VAL A 469 0.44 -14.61 -5.75
CA VAL A 469 1.56 -13.74 -6.15
C VAL A 469 2.89 -14.50 -6.24
N GLY A 470 3.90 -13.95 -6.91
CA GLY A 470 5.22 -14.58 -7.07
C GLY A 470 6.10 -14.48 -5.83
N SER A 471 5.99 -13.40 -5.08
CA SER A 471 6.79 -13.12 -3.89
C SER A 471 6.06 -12.23 -2.89
N ALA A 472 6.53 -12.25 -1.65
CA ALA A 472 6.11 -11.35 -0.59
C ALA A 472 7.33 -10.74 0.12
N LEU A 473 7.16 -9.58 0.72
CA LEU A 473 8.03 -9.06 1.76
C LEU A 473 7.47 -9.54 3.11
N VAL A 474 8.26 -10.29 3.85
CA VAL A 474 7.85 -10.84 5.15
C VAL A 474 8.66 -10.26 6.29
N LEU A 475 8.01 -10.07 7.44
CA LEU A 475 8.63 -9.68 8.70
C LEU A 475 8.85 -10.91 9.57
N LEU A 476 10.11 -11.29 9.76
CA LEU A 476 10.48 -12.41 10.62
C LEU A 476 11.01 -11.89 11.96
N PRO A 477 10.61 -12.46 13.11
CA PRO A 477 11.21 -12.14 14.39
C PRO A 477 12.73 -12.34 14.37
N ARG A 478 13.46 -11.46 15.07
CA ARG A 478 14.93 -11.54 15.23
C ARG A 478 15.32 -12.47 16.35
#